data_566b53b7e9cd2a8c502ea32267763374
#
_entry.id   566b53b7e9cd2a8c502ea32267763374
#
_cell.length_a   1.000
_cell.length_b   1.000
_cell.length_c   1.000
_cell.angle_alpha   90.00
_cell.angle_beta   90.00
_cell.angle_gamma   90.00
#
_symmetry.space_group_name_H-M   'P 1'
#
loop_
_entity.id
_entity.type
_entity.pdbx_description
1 polymer ?
#
loop_
_entity_poly.entity_id
_entity_poly.type
_entity_poly.pdbx_seq_one_letter_code
_entity_poly.pdbx_strand_id
1 'polypeptide(L)'
;AWRTIIEKDVDGERATPLQIDRDRPLFGRRALTRRIARALFLGSAATIDAAHRGIERERLFLGVAMPGDTLGNFGSSLQLLSDRATYVYTEGTRSWYDRQPSINRIVVDRAAALDAADVAEAGVEVLRAVAGTSPEFSAVDIAPASTGDVADSRSVRLVLLHPRHTVGGRA
;
A
#
# COMPACT_ATOMS: atom_id res chain seq x y z
N ALA A 1 -15.11 20.19 -1.12
CA ALA A 1 -14.13 19.23 -0.59
C ALA A 1 -14.80 17.99 0.00
N TRP A 2 -15.75 18.09 0.96
CA TRP A 2 -16.35 16.90 1.59
C TRP A 2 -17.18 16.03 0.65
N ARG A 3 -17.87 16.59 -0.32
CA ARG A 3 -18.66 15.84 -1.30
C ARG A 3 -17.79 14.82 -2.05
N THR A 4 -16.63 15.26 -2.52
CA THR A 4 -15.68 14.38 -3.23
C THR A 4 -15.19 13.24 -2.33
N ILE A 5 -14.94 13.51 -1.05
CA ILE A 5 -14.52 12.51 -0.07
C ILE A 5 -15.63 11.49 0.14
N ILE A 6 -16.87 11.95 0.31
CA ILE A 6 -18.03 11.06 0.51
C ILE A 6 -18.20 10.17 -0.71
N GLU A 7 -18.23 10.73 -1.91
CA GLU A 7 -18.45 9.99 -3.16
C GLU A 7 -17.32 8.97 -3.44
N LYS A 8 -16.08 9.29 -3.06
CA LYS A 8 -14.90 8.45 -3.35
C LYS A 8 -14.61 7.43 -2.26
N ASP A 9 -14.64 7.82 -1.00
CA ASP A 9 -14.10 7.02 0.10
C ASP A 9 -15.10 6.65 1.20
N VAL A 10 -16.36 7.10 1.11
CA VAL A 10 -17.37 6.78 2.15
C VAL A 10 -18.54 6.01 1.56
N ASP A 11 -19.29 6.61 0.64
CA ASP A 11 -20.57 6.06 0.19
C ASP A 11 -20.97 6.57 -1.20
N GLY A 12 -20.26 6.19 -2.22
CA GLY A 12 -20.60 6.42 -3.63
C GLY A 12 -20.73 5.11 -4.40
N GLU A 13 -21.29 5.15 -5.60
CA GLU A 13 -21.41 3.96 -6.48
C GLU A 13 -20.05 3.32 -6.81
N ARG A 14 -18.98 4.11 -6.79
CA ARG A 14 -17.59 3.68 -7.01
C ARG A 14 -16.70 3.91 -5.79
N ALA A 15 -17.30 4.12 -4.62
CA ALA A 15 -16.54 4.37 -3.40
C ALA A 15 -15.65 3.18 -3.04
N THR A 16 -14.45 3.50 -2.55
CA THR A 16 -13.45 2.54 -2.12
C THR A 16 -14.01 1.44 -1.19
N PRO A 17 -14.81 1.76 -0.14
CA PRO A 17 -15.36 0.73 0.74
C PRO A 17 -16.33 -0.22 0.04
N LEU A 18 -17.10 0.27 -0.95
CA LEU A 18 -17.99 -0.57 -1.74
C LEU A 18 -17.21 -1.53 -2.64
N GLN A 19 -16.10 -1.07 -3.23
CA GLN A 19 -15.22 -1.91 -4.03
C GLN A 19 -14.57 -3.01 -3.16
N ILE A 20 -14.09 -2.66 -1.96
CA ILE A 20 -13.52 -3.63 -1.02
C ILE A 20 -14.56 -4.69 -0.63
N ASP A 21 -15.79 -4.27 -0.35
CA ASP A 21 -16.88 -5.19 -0.01
C ASP A 21 -17.23 -6.13 -1.18
N ARG A 22 -17.15 -5.66 -2.43
CA ARG A 22 -17.34 -6.49 -3.64
C ARG A 22 -16.19 -7.48 -3.85
N ASP A 23 -14.95 -7.03 -3.67
CA ASP A 23 -13.75 -7.85 -3.85
C ASP A 23 -13.59 -8.92 -2.75
N ARG A 24 -14.17 -8.69 -1.59
CA ARG A 24 -14.05 -9.54 -0.40
C ARG A 24 -15.41 -9.96 0.14
N PRO A 25 -15.93 -11.12 -0.27
CA PRO A 25 -17.25 -11.61 0.19
C PRO A 25 -17.40 -11.72 1.71
N LEU A 26 -16.28 -11.95 2.44
CA LEU A 26 -16.29 -11.98 3.92
C LEU A 26 -16.69 -10.62 4.52
N PHE A 27 -16.38 -9.52 3.85
CA PHE A 27 -16.79 -8.17 4.27
C PHE A 27 -18.13 -7.78 3.62
N GLY A 28 -18.28 -8.12 2.34
CA GLY A 28 -19.39 -7.69 1.51
C GLY A 28 -20.76 -8.24 1.89
N ARG A 29 -20.84 -9.47 2.44
CA ARG A 29 -22.10 -10.08 2.88
C ARG A 29 -22.90 -9.19 3.81
N ARG A 30 -22.24 -8.36 4.61
CA ARG A 30 -22.85 -7.46 5.59
C ARG A 30 -22.39 -6.00 5.42
N ALA A 31 -21.81 -5.67 4.28
CA ALA A 31 -21.30 -4.34 3.95
C ALA A 31 -20.39 -3.78 5.06
N LEU A 32 -19.48 -4.60 5.59
CA LEU A 32 -18.67 -4.27 6.76
C LEU A 32 -17.78 -3.05 6.51
N THR A 33 -17.09 -3.00 5.38
CA THR A 33 -16.19 -1.89 5.05
C THR A 33 -16.96 -0.59 4.88
N ARG A 34 -18.15 -0.62 4.27
CA ARG A 34 -19.03 0.55 4.16
C ARG A 34 -19.52 1.04 5.51
N ARG A 35 -19.89 0.14 6.43
CA ARG A 35 -20.30 0.53 7.80
C ARG A 35 -19.15 1.20 8.54
N ILE A 36 -17.94 0.63 8.46
CA ILE A 36 -16.72 1.20 9.02
C ILE A 36 -16.45 2.59 8.44
N ALA A 37 -16.48 2.74 7.11
CA ALA A 37 -16.23 4.01 6.43
C ALA A 37 -17.22 5.10 6.87
N ARG A 38 -18.52 4.79 6.93
CA ARG A 38 -19.55 5.73 7.37
C ARG A 38 -19.37 6.16 8.83
N ALA A 39 -19.13 5.20 9.73
CA ALA A 39 -18.91 5.51 11.15
C ALA A 39 -17.63 6.30 11.37
N LEU A 40 -16.56 5.96 10.65
CA LEU A 40 -15.31 6.70 10.65
C LEU A 40 -15.49 8.14 10.17
N PHE A 41 -16.26 8.34 9.10
CA PHE A 41 -16.56 9.68 8.57
C PHE A 41 -17.30 10.53 9.59
N LEU A 42 -18.34 10.00 10.23
CA LEU A 42 -19.09 10.71 11.27
C LEU A 42 -18.21 11.02 12.49
N GLY A 43 -17.37 10.07 12.92
CA GLY A 43 -16.42 10.28 14.02
C GLY A 43 -15.35 11.33 13.67
N SER A 44 -14.93 11.40 12.41
CA SER A 44 -13.99 12.42 11.93
C SER A 44 -14.62 13.81 11.92
N ALA A 45 -15.85 13.93 11.46
CA ALA A 45 -16.57 15.21 11.40
C ALA A 45 -16.75 15.82 12.81
N ALA A 46 -17.03 14.98 13.81
CA ALA A 46 -17.19 15.42 15.20
C ALA A 46 -15.88 15.87 15.86
N THR A 47 -14.71 15.49 15.31
CA THR A 47 -13.40 15.73 15.93
C THR A 47 -12.46 16.58 15.08
N ILE A 48 -12.96 17.22 14.02
CA ILE A 48 -12.13 17.92 13.03
C ILE A 48 -11.28 19.04 13.63
N ASP A 49 -11.81 19.74 14.62
CA ASP A 49 -11.15 20.85 15.32
C ASP A 49 -10.64 20.43 16.72
N ALA A 50 -10.71 19.13 17.06
CA ALA A 50 -10.27 18.64 18.34
C ALA A 50 -8.74 18.44 18.38
N ALA A 51 -8.15 18.53 19.58
CA ALA A 51 -6.73 18.25 19.80
C ALA A 51 -6.35 16.80 19.40
N HIS A 52 -7.31 15.88 19.55
CA HIS A 52 -7.16 14.48 19.13
C HIS A 52 -8.21 14.16 18.06
N ARG A 53 -7.77 14.13 16.81
CA ARG A 53 -8.62 13.84 15.66
C ARG A 53 -9.02 12.37 15.59
N GLY A 54 -10.16 12.12 14.97
CA GLY A 54 -10.61 10.79 14.61
C GLY A 54 -11.20 9.98 15.77
N ILE A 55 -11.40 8.71 15.51
CA ILE A 55 -12.02 7.75 16.42
C ILE A 55 -11.05 6.62 16.72
N GLU A 56 -11.04 6.18 17.97
CA GLU A 56 -10.32 4.99 18.41
C GLU A 56 -10.88 3.74 17.74
N ARG A 57 -10.01 2.82 17.37
CA ARG A 57 -10.35 1.57 16.66
C ARG A 57 -11.41 0.76 17.41
N GLU A 58 -11.25 0.60 18.70
CA GLU A 58 -12.17 -0.16 19.54
C GLU A 58 -13.56 0.50 19.58
N ARG A 59 -13.62 1.82 19.70
CA ARG A 59 -14.84 2.61 19.65
C ARG A 59 -15.53 2.51 18.28
N LEU A 60 -14.75 2.58 17.22
CA LEU A 60 -15.25 2.42 15.86
C LEU A 60 -15.89 1.04 15.68
N PHE A 61 -15.22 -0.01 16.12
CA PHE A 61 -15.71 -1.37 15.99
C PHE A 61 -16.98 -1.63 16.82
N LEU A 62 -17.02 -1.12 18.05
CA LEU A 62 -18.24 -1.18 18.87
C LEU A 62 -19.43 -0.46 18.20
N GLY A 63 -19.16 0.70 17.57
CA GLY A 63 -20.20 1.49 16.89
C GLY A 63 -20.76 0.86 15.61
N VAL A 64 -20.04 -0.10 15.01
CA VAL A 64 -20.46 -0.74 13.75
C VAL A 64 -20.79 -2.23 13.92
N ALA A 65 -20.49 -2.83 15.05
CA ALA A 65 -20.73 -4.25 15.27
C ALA A 65 -22.21 -4.60 15.25
N MET A 66 -22.55 -5.69 14.58
CA MET A 66 -23.92 -6.23 14.51
C MET A 66 -23.93 -7.70 14.92
N PRO A 67 -25.03 -8.20 15.46
CA PRO A 67 -25.16 -9.63 15.77
C PRO A 67 -24.84 -10.50 14.55
N GLY A 68 -23.97 -11.50 14.75
CA GLY A 68 -23.50 -12.41 13.70
C GLY A 68 -22.34 -11.89 12.84
N ASP A 69 -21.72 -10.76 13.20
CA ASP A 69 -20.45 -10.33 12.60
C ASP A 69 -19.28 -11.17 13.16
N THR A 70 -18.25 -11.37 12.33
CA THR A 70 -16.98 -11.97 12.73
C THR A 70 -16.00 -10.87 13.11
N LEU A 71 -15.73 -10.70 14.41
CA LEU A 71 -14.89 -9.60 14.91
C LEU A 71 -13.47 -9.56 14.30
N GLY A 72 -12.89 -10.72 13.98
CA GLY A 72 -11.59 -10.81 13.32
C GLY A 72 -11.51 -10.10 11.94
N ASN A 73 -12.65 -9.90 11.31
CA ASN A 73 -12.71 -9.23 10.01
C ASN A 73 -12.62 -7.69 10.09
N PHE A 74 -12.90 -7.11 11.27
CA PHE A 74 -12.97 -5.65 11.44
C PHE A 74 -11.61 -4.99 11.24
N GLY A 75 -10.56 -5.53 11.87
CA GLY A 75 -9.20 -5.03 11.72
C GLY A 75 -8.72 -5.09 10.28
N SER A 76 -8.91 -6.23 9.62
CA SER A 76 -8.51 -6.43 8.22
C SER A 76 -9.28 -5.51 7.25
N SER A 77 -10.58 -5.29 7.53
CA SER A 77 -11.41 -4.40 6.73
C SER A 77 -10.98 -2.93 6.87
N LEU A 78 -10.71 -2.47 8.11
CA LEU A 78 -10.20 -1.12 8.35
C LEU A 78 -8.81 -0.92 7.73
N GLN A 79 -7.91 -1.89 7.87
CA GLN A 79 -6.58 -1.83 7.26
C GLN A 79 -6.69 -1.68 5.74
N LEU A 80 -7.49 -2.53 5.09
CA LEU A 80 -7.67 -2.48 3.65
C LEU A 80 -8.31 -1.16 3.17
N LEU A 81 -9.22 -0.59 3.98
CA LEU A 81 -9.77 0.74 3.75
C LEU A 81 -8.67 1.80 3.82
N SER A 82 -7.84 1.78 4.86
CA SER A 82 -6.73 2.73 5.03
C SER A 82 -5.70 2.64 3.90
N ASP A 83 -5.44 1.44 3.40
CA ASP A 83 -4.47 1.23 2.31
C ASP A 83 -4.99 1.73 0.95
N ARG A 84 -6.31 1.62 0.70
CA ARG A 84 -6.91 1.94 -0.60
C ARG A 84 -7.57 3.31 -0.67
N ALA A 85 -8.07 3.83 0.45
CA ALA A 85 -8.75 5.11 0.49
C ALA A 85 -7.77 6.27 0.28
N THR A 86 -8.26 7.31 -0.37
CA THR A 86 -7.47 8.50 -0.66
C THR A 86 -7.34 9.42 0.55
N TYR A 87 -8.39 9.51 1.36
CA TYR A 87 -8.54 10.54 2.39
C TYR A 87 -8.56 9.99 3.81
N VAL A 88 -8.27 8.70 4.00
CA VAL A 88 -8.19 8.06 5.31
C VAL A 88 -6.77 8.17 5.86
N TYR A 89 -6.68 8.59 7.10
CA TYR A 89 -5.46 8.66 7.89
C TYR A 89 -5.56 7.72 9.08
N THR A 90 -4.44 7.14 9.46
CA THR A 90 -4.32 6.30 10.66
C THR A 90 -3.03 6.66 11.39
N GLU A 91 -3.14 6.90 12.70
CA GLU A 91 -2.03 7.13 13.59
C GLU A 91 -2.26 6.37 14.90
N GLY A 92 -1.39 5.42 15.20
CA GLY A 92 -1.56 4.52 16.33
C GLY A 92 -2.87 3.73 16.23
N THR A 93 -3.75 3.91 17.21
CA THR A 93 -5.08 3.25 17.26
C THR A 93 -6.20 4.11 16.69
N ARG A 94 -5.92 5.34 16.28
CA ARG A 94 -6.92 6.29 15.80
C ARG A 94 -6.94 6.36 14.28
N SER A 95 -8.13 6.53 13.71
CA SER A 95 -8.31 6.77 12.29
C SER A 95 -9.29 7.91 12.05
N TRP A 96 -9.11 8.64 10.92
CA TRP A 96 -9.98 9.75 10.54
C TRP A 96 -9.94 10.02 9.03
N TYR A 97 -10.94 10.76 8.55
CA TYR A 97 -10.93 11.36 7.23
C TYR A 97 -10.40 12.79 7.29
N ASP A 98 -9.56 13.18 6.34
CA ASP A 98 -9.11 14.55 6.17
C ASP A 98 -9.43 15.06 4.76
N ARG A 99 -9.32 16.38 4.55
CA ARG A 99 -9.57 17.03 3.27
C ARG A 99 -8.42 16.90 2.27
N GLN A 100 -7.24 16.56 2.76
CA GLN A 100 -6.07 16.31 1.94
C GLN A 100 -5.90 14.80 1.70
N PRO A 101 -5.39 14.38 0.53
CA PRO A 101 -5.01 12.99 0.31
C PRO A 101 -3.95 12.52 1.31
N SER A 102 -4.06 11.29 1.77
CA SER A 102 -3.07 10.70 2.67
C SER A 102 -1.71 10.56 1.98
N ILE A 103 -0.63 10.62 2.77
CA ILE A 103 0.74 10.44 2.25
C ILE A 103 0.87 9.09 1.55
N ASN A 104 0.30 8.03 2.11
CA ASN A 104 0.31 6.70 1.51
C ASN A 104 -0.30 6.73 0.09
N ARG A 105 -1.41 7.42 -0.08
CA ARG A 105 -2.04 7.56 -1.41
C ARG A 105 -1.18 8.34 -2.38
N ILE A 106 -0.56 9.43 -1.93
CA ILE A 106 0.37 10.22 -2.76
C ILE A 106 1.56 9.36 -3.21
N VAL A 107 2.11 8.54 -2.31
CA VAL A 107 3.21 7.62 -2.63
C VAL A 107 2.77 6.57 -3.65
N VAL A 108 1.61 5.93 -3.45
CA VAL A 108 1.07 4.93 -4.39
C VAL A 108 0.82 5.54 -5.77
N ASP A 109 0.19 6.73 -5.83
CA ASP A 109 -0.09 7.40 -7.10
C ASP A 109 1.20 7.83 -7.82
N ARG A 110 2.22 8.31 -7.08
CA ARG A 110 3.53 8.62 -7.65
C ARG A 110 4.26 7.38 -8.12
N ALA A 111 4.27 6.31 -7.33
CA ALA A 111 4.89 5.05 -7.72
C ALA A 111 4.24 4.46 -8.99
N ALA A 112 2.91 4.52 -9.10
CA ALA A 112 2.19 4.06 -10.29
C ALA A 112 2.44 4.90 -11.55
N ALA A 113 2.90 6.14 -11.38
CA ALA A 113 3.25 7.03 -12.50
C ALA A 113 4.71 6.87 -12.99
N LEU A 114 5.54 6.10 -12.28
CA LEU A 114 6.91 5.83 -12.69
C LEU A 114 6.94 4.79 -13.80
N ASP A 115 7.81 4.99 -14.78
CA ASP A 115 8.09 3.99 -15.81
C ASP A 115 8.85 2.80 -15.20
N ALA A 116 8.48 1.59 -15.60
CA ALA A 116 9.12 0.37 -15.11
C ALA A 116 10.61 0.30 -15.49
N ALA A 117 10.99 0.90 -16.61
CA ALA A 117 12.40 0.99 -17.04
C ALA A 117 13.20 1.92 -16.12
N ASP A 118 12.63 3.09 -15.78
CA ASP A 118 13.27 4.04 -14.86
C ASP A 118 13.46 3.43 -13.46
N VAL A 119 12.46 2.68 -12.98
CA VAL A 119 12.56 1.97 -11.70
C VAL A 119 13.66 0.90 -11.74
N ALA A 120 13.76 0.17 -12.85
CA ALA A 120 14.79 -0.86 -13.00
C ALA A 120 16.20 -0.25 -13.07
N GLU A 121 16.39 0.87 -13.80
CA GLU A 121 17.67 1.58 -13.85
C GLU A 121 18.07 2.15 -12.49
N ALA A 122 17.15 2.78 -11.78
CA ALA A 122 17.38 3.23 -10.40
C ALA A 122 17.78 2.06 -9.47
N GLY A 123 17.17 0.89 -9.67
CA GLY A 123 17.55 -0.35 -8.98
C GLY A 123 18.99 -0.77 -9.27
N VAL A 124 19.46 -0.65 -10.51
CA VAL A 124 20.84 -0.93 -10.89
C VAL A 124 21.81 0.07 -10.24
N GLU A 125 21.45 1.35 -10.17
CA GLU A 125 22.28 2.35 -9.48
C GLU A 125 22.43 2.07 -7.99
N VAL A 126 21.34 1.68 -7.32
CA VAL A 126 21.38 1.26 -5.90
C VAL A 126 22.25 0.01 -5.73
N LEU A 127 22.13 -0.99 -6.62
CA LEU A 127 22.98 -2.18 -6.59
C LEU A 127 24.46 -1.80 -6.74
N ARG A 128 24.81 -0.89 -7.64
CA ARG A 128 26.19 -0.39 -7.81
C ARG A 128 26.73 0.32 -6.56
N ALA A 129 25.86 1.06 -5.87
CA ALA A 129 26.24 1.77 -4.65
C ALA A 129 26.41 0.85 -3.44
N VAL A 130 25.65 -0.26 -3.36
CA VAL A 130 25.60 -1.16 -2.19
C VAL A 130 26.47 -2.39 -2.40
N ALA A 131 26.56 -2.92 -3.62
CA ALA A 131 27.35 -4.09 -3.94
C ALA A 131 28.84 -3.71 -4.00
N GLY A 132 29.45 -3.58 -2.83
CA GLY A 132 30.89 -3.45 -2.69
C GLY A 132 31.61 -4.75 -3.08
N THR A 133 32.95 -4.75 -3.03
CA THR A 133 33.75 -5.96 -3.17
C THR A 133 33.42 -6.93 -2.04
N SER A 134 32.84 -8.09 -2.37
CA SER A 134 32.68 -9.16 -1.43
C SER A 134 34.00 -9.94 -1.31
N PRO A 135 34.51 -10.22 -0.11
CA PRO A 135 35.73 -10.97 0.05
C PRO A 135 35.65 -12.45 -0.44
N GLU A 136 34.41 -12.93 -0.66
CA GLU A 136 34.15 -14.31 -1.13
C GLU A 136 34.25 -14.44 -2.66
N PHE A 137 34.18 -13.32 -3.40
CA PHE A 137 34.22 -13.31 -4.85
C PHE A 137 35.39 -12.44 -5.35
N SER A 138 36.03 -12.92 -6.41
CA SER A 138 37.15 -12.18 -7.03
C SER A 138 36.73 -10.87 -7.68
N ALA A 139 35.45 -10.77 -8.12
CA ALA A 139 34.82 -9.56 -8.63
C ALA A 139 33.29 -9.68 -8.57
N VAL A 140 32.62 -8.53 -8.61
CA VAL A 140 31.16 -8.41 -8.69
C VAL A 140 30.82 -7.65 -9.95
N ASP A 141 30.11 -8.29 -10.88
CA ASP A 141 29.64 -7.68 -12.13
C ASP A 141 28.17 -7.34 -11.99
N ILE A 142 27.80 -6.06 -12.17
CA ILE A 142 26.45 -5.57 -11.92
C ILE A 142 25.78 -5.22 -13.23
N ALA A 143 24.67 -5.88 -13.51
CA ALA A 143 23.84 -5.68 -14.69
C ALA A 143 24.65 -5.67 -16.00
N PRO A 144 25.49 -6.68 -16.30
CA PRO A 144 26.20 -6.74 -17.56
C PRO A 144 25.19 -6.74 -18.72
N ALA A 145 25.48 -6.01 -19.79
CA ALA A 145 24.61 -5.93 -20.97
C ALA A 145 24.68 -7.24 -21.80
N SER A 146 25.82 -7.89 -21.76
CA SER A 146 26.09 -9.12 -22.50
C SER A 146 27.04 -10.06 -21.73
N THR A 147 27.12 -11.30 -22.16
CA THR A 147 28.11 -12.25 -21.61
C THR A 147 29.56 -11.82 -21.86
N GLY A 148 29.81 -11.02 -22.88
CA GLY A 148 31.14 -10.47 -23.18
C GLY A 148 31.63 -9.42 -22.18
N ASP A 149 30.71 -8.83 -21.40
CA ASP A 149 31.05 -7.83 -20.38
C ASP A 149 31.55 -8.49 -19.07
N VAL A 150 31.37 -9.80 -18.94
CA VAL A 150 31.88 -10.58 -17.81
C VAL A 150 33.20 -11.24 -18.21
N ALA A 151 34.29 -10.85 -17.55
CA ALA A 151 35.60 -11.40 -17.88
C ALA A 151 35.66 -12.90 -17.63
N ASP A 152 36.12 -13.65 -18.62
CA ASP A 152 36.41 -15.08 -18.46
C ASP A 152 37.66 -15.26 -17.57
N SER A 153 37.48 -15.90 -16.42
CA SER A 153 38.54 -16.10 -15.43
C SER A 153 38.38 -17.43 -14.71
N ARG A 154 39.48 -17.92 -14.13
CA ARG A 154 39.46 -19.15 -13.31
C ARG A 154 38.98 -18.93 -11.88
N SER A 155 38.67 -17.69 -11.50
CA SER A 155 38.20 -17.30 -10.18
C SER A 155 36.70 -17.12 -10.16
N VAL A 156 36.08 -17.35 -9.00
CA VAL A 156 34.62 -17.23 -8.83
C VAL A 156 34.24 -15.77 -8.82
N ARG A 157 33.29 -15.41 -9.67
CA ARG A 157 32.73 -14.05 -9.78
C ARG A 157 31.23 -14.06 -9.44
N LEU A 158 30.74 -13.00 -8.85
CA LEU A 158 29.31 -12.79 -8.64
C LEU A 158 28.74 -11.92 -9.76
N VAL A 159 27.76 -12.43 -10.48
CA VAL A 159 27.05 -11.65 -11.51
C VAL A 159 25.63 -11.34 -11.02
N LEU A 160 25.33 -10.08 -10.81
CA LEU A 160 24.01 -9.59 -10.48
C LEU A 160 23.32 -9.14 -11.77
N LEU A 161 22.31 -9.90 -12.18
CA LEU A 161 21.57 -9.58 -13.41
C LEU A 161 20.70 -8.35 -13.24
N HIS A 162 20.46 -7.64 -14.35
CA HIS A 162 19.55 -6.51 -14.38
C HIS A 162 18.15 -6.92 -13.88
N PRO A 163 17.42 -6.07 -13.08
CA PRO A 163 16.11 -6.42 -12.49
C PRO A 163 15.04 -6.85 -13.50
N ARG A 164 15.18 -6.51 -14.78
CA ARG A 164 14.30 -7.01 -15.86
C ARG A 164 14.38 -8.52 -16.10
N HIS A 165 15.47 -9.16 -15.66
CA HIS A 165 15.65 -10.61 -15.79
C HIS A 165 15.13 -11.32 -14.55
N THR A 166 13.88 -11.78 -14.59
CA THR A 166 13.26 -12.52 -13.48
C THR A 166 13.50 -14.03 -13.63
N VAL A 167 13.95 -14.70 -12.57
CA VAL A 167 14.03 -16.15 -12.53
C VAL A 167 12.62 -16.72 -12.30
N GLY A 168 12.15 -17.57 -13.18
CA GLY A 168 10.88 -18.27 -13.03
C GLY A 168 9.68 -17.65 -13.74
N GLY A 169 9.88 -16.66 -14.59
CA GLY A 169 8.85 -16.23 -15.55
C GLY A 169 8.57 -17.37 -16.51
N ARG A 170 7.44 -18.09 -16.34
CA ARG A 170 6.89 -18.88 -17.44
C ARG A 170 6.55 -17.92 -18.57
N ALA A 171 7.19 -18.15 -19.73
CA ALA A 171 6.82 -17.52 -20.96
C ALA A 171 5.34 -17.79 -21.30
#